data_59348f033918b6c3756fe4fc1b19e48d
#
_entry.id   59348f033918b6c3756fe4fc1b19e48d
#
_cell.length_a   1.000
_cell.length_b   1.000
_cell.length_c   1.000
_cell.angle_alpha   90.00
_cell.angle_beta   90.00
_cell.angle_gamma   90.00
#
_symmetry.space_group_name_H-M   'P 1'
#
loop_
_entity.id
_entity.type
_entity.pdbx_description
1 polymer ?
#
loop_
_entity_poly.entity_id
_entity_poly.type
_entity_poly.pdbx_seq_one_letter_code
_entity_poly.pdbx_strand_id
1 'polypeptide(L)'
;MIKNVIFDLGNVLIDFKPIKYIKSLGYGDEKALEIFNKTIKDSIWADMDRGIYRDKESYVKAFEEKYPEIKDDIDKFLGGPWMENVIFPLKDNLKMIDLVKEKGLKYYILSNYPKDAFEYTYDMCPFIQNAYGMVISYDVLMIKPDKNIYLKLLDKYGLKANECLFIDDLDINVEGAKSVGINAFVFKDLEDGYKKLEEYLKGE
;
A
#
# COMPACT_ATOMS: atom_id res chain seq x y z
N MET A 1 -0.94 26.14 -2.53
CA MET A 1 -1.02 25.74 -1.09
C MET A 1 -1.71 24.38 -1.01
N ILE A 2 -1.11 23.42 -0.29
CA ILE A 2 -1.67 22.08 -0.07
C ILE A 2 -2.90 22.17 0.84
N LYS A 3 -3.95 21.44 0.50
CA LYS A 3 -5.20 21.33 1.26
C LYS A 3 -5.54 19.87 1.62
N ASN A 4 -4.98 18.92 0.88
CA ASN A 4 -5.28 17.51 1.00
C ASN A 4 -3.97 16.71 0.97
N VAL A 5 -3.80 15.77 1.90
CA VAL A 5 -2.66 14.86 1.93
C VAL A 5 -3.17 13.45 1.64
N ILE A 6 -2.52 12.77 0.71
CA ILE A 6 -2.87 11.42 0.27
C ILE A 6 -1.73 10.51 0.72
N PHE A 7 -2.04 9.49 1.51
CA PHE A 7 -1.07 8.50 1.98
C PHE A 7 -1.23 7.17 1.25
N ASP A 8 -0.12 6.57 0.85
CA ASP A 8 -0.08 5.12 0.69
C ASP A 8 -0.15 4.44 2.05
N LEU A 9 -0.44 3.14 2.06
CA LEU A 9 -0.42 2.30 3.25
C LEU A 9 0.90 1.55 3.38
N GLY A 10 1.26 0.72 2.41
CA GLY A 10 2.42 -0.15 2.48
C GLY A 10 3.73 0.61 2.72
N ASN A 11 4.50 0.21 3.72
CA ASN A 11 5.77 0.83 4.15
C ASN A 11 5.71 2.34 4.46
N VAL A 12 4.53 2.96 4.40
CA VAL A 12 4.30 4.36 4.82
C VAL A 12 3.55 4.41 6.15
N LEU A 13 2.39 3.78 6.26
CA LEU A 13 1.57 3.70 7.47
C LEU A 13 1.43 2.27 8.02
N ILE A 14 1.72 1.29 7.17
CA ILE A 14 1.64 -0.15 7.45
C ILE A 14 2.99 -0.78 7.13
N ASP A 15 3.58 -1.49 8.08
CA ASP A 15 4.75 -2.34 7.86
C ASP A 15 4.35 -3.58 7.06
N PHE A 16 5.09 -3.87 5.98
CA PHE A 16 4.87 -5.03 5.11
C PHE A 16 6.18 -5.80 4.93
N LYS A 17 6.35 -6.88 5.73
CA LYS A 17 7.61 -7.64 5.80
C LYS A 17 7.47 -9.13 5.50
N PRO A 18 7.06 -9.51 4.28
CA PRO A 18 6.80 -10.91 3.94
C PRO A 18 8.04 -11.82 4.08
N ILE A 19 9.23 -11.35 3.70
CA ILE A 19 10.47 -12.14 3.84
C ILE A 19 10.72 -12.56 5.30
N LYS A 20 10.46 -11.66 6.27
CA LYS A 20 10.61 -11.98 7.69
C LYS A 20 9.67 -13.11 8.12
N TYR A 21 8.44 -13.06 7.66
CA TYR A 21 7.47 -14.12 7.95
C TYR A 21 7.85 -15.44 7.27
N ILE A 22 8.22 -15.43 5.98
CA ILE A 22 8.67 -16.62 5.26
C ILE A 22 9.83 -17.29 6.02
N LYS A 23 10.84 -16.52 6.46
CA LYS A 23 11.94 -17.06 7.28
C LYS A 23 11.46 -17.67 8.61
N SER A 24 10.46 -17.08 9.26
CA SER A 24 9.89 -17.62 10.50
C SER A 24 9.20 -18.96 10.33
N LEU A 25 8.83 -19.32 9.08
CA LEU A 25 8.29 -20.64 8.73
C LEU A 25 9.38 -21.73 8.65
N GLY A 26 10.65 -21.37 8.93
CA GLY A 26 11.78 -22.31 8.95
C GLY A 26 12.61 -22.33 7.67
N TYR A 27 12.39 -21.41 6.73
CA TYR A 27 13.17 -21.32 5.50
C TYR A 27 14.47 -20.51 5.69
N GLY A 28 15.56 -20.99 5.10
CA GLY A 28 16.81 -20.24 4.97
C GLY A 28 16.71 -19.09 3.97
N ASP A 29 17.72 -18.23 3.93
CA ASP A 29 17.71 -16.98 3.14
C ASP A 29 17.42 -17.19 1.66
N GLU A 30 18.07 -18.15 1.03
CA GLU A 30 17.92 -18.46 -0.40
C GLU A 30 16.49 -18.91 -0.73
N LYS A 31 15.96 -19.85 0.05
CA LYS A 31 14.60 -20.38 -0.16
C LYS A 31 13.53 -19.32 0.15
N ALA A 32 13.74 -18.52 1.18
CA ALA A 32 12.84 -17.42 1.50
C ALA A 32 12.77 -16.38 0.37
N LEU A 33 13.93 -16.09 -0.25
CA LEU A 33 13.99 -15.18 -1.40
C LEU A 33 13.32 -15.79 -2.65
N GLU A 34 13.48 -17.10 -2.88
CA GLU A 34 12.79 -17.80 -3.96
C GLU A 34 11.27 -17.67 -3.81
N ILE A 35 10.73 -18.01 -2.63
CA ILE A 35 9.30 -17.92 -2.34
C ILE A 35 8.81 -16.48 -2.53
N PHE A 36 9.53 -15.50 -1.99
CA PHE A 36 9.20 -14.07 -2.13
C PHE A 36 9.14 -13.64 -3.61
N ASN A 37 10.11 -14.03 -4.42
CA ASN A 37 10.16 -13.65 -5.83
C ASN A 37 9.05 -14.31 -6.65
N LYS A 38 8.70 -15.57 -6.34
CA LYS A 38 7.64 -16.32 -7.01
C LYS A 38 6.23 -15.97 -6.51
N THR A 39 6.11 -15.19 -5.43
CA THR A 39 4.83 -14.75 -4.89
C THR A 39 4.68 -13.23 -4.96
N ILE A 40 5.32 -12.49 -4.05
CA ILE A 40 5.16 -11.04 -3.89
C ILE A 40 5.61 -10.24 -5.13
N LYS A 41 6.65 -10.73 -5.84
CA LYS A 41 7.18 -10.07 -7.05
C LYS A 41 6.55 -10.58 -8.35
N ASP A 42 5.66 -11.53 -8.26
CA ASP A 42 5.00 -12.11 -9.44
C ASP A 42 3.82 -11.27 -9.92
N SER A 43 3.46 -11.41 -11.19
CA SER A 43 2.29 -10.74 -11.79
C SER A 43 0.96 -11.12 -11.13
N ILE A 44 0.84 -12.35 -10.58
CA ILE A 44 -0.35 -12.77 -9.83
C ILE A 44 -0.60 -11.86 -8.64
N TRP A 45 0.46 -11.40 -7.93
CA TRP A 45 0.31 -10.44 -6.84
C TRP A 45 -0.28 -9.11 -7.32
N ALA A 46 0.22 -8.58 -8.43
CA ALA A 46 -0.34 -7.37 -9.05
C ALA A 46 -1.80 -7.56 -9.50
N ASP A 47 -2.16 -8.77 -9.92
CA ASP A 47 -3.53 -9.12 -10.26
C ASP A 47 -4.44 -9.26 -9.03
N MET A 48 -3.90 -9.72 -7.88
CA MET A 48 -4.59 -9.63 -6.58
C MET A 48 -4.86 -8.16 -6.21
N ASP A 49 -3.84 -7.29 -6.32
CA ASP A 49 -3.98 -5.85 -6.08
C ASP A 49 -5.02 -5.20 -7.01
N ARG A 50 -5.17 -5.70 -8.25
CA ARG A 50 -6.23 -5.27 -9.18
C ARG A 50 -7.62 -5.82 -8.86
N GLY A 51 -7.73 -6.77 -7.93
CA GLY A 51 -9.01 -7.41 -7.61
C GLY A 51 -9.44 -8.48 -8.62
N ILE A 52 -8.52 -9.03 -9.41
CA ILE A 52 -8.76 -10.20 -10.28
C ILE A 52 -9.01 -11.43 -9.42
N TYR A 53 -8.17 -11.63 -8.41
CA TYR A 53 -8.35 -12.66 -7.37
C TYR A 53 -8.94 -11.99 -6.12
N ARG A 54 -10.11 -12.45 -5.68
CA ARG A 54 -10.87 -11.80 -4.60
C ARG A 54 -10.92 -12.58 -3.30
N ASP A 55 -10.39 -13.77 -3.28
CA ASP A 55 -10.33 -14.65 -2.13
C ASP A 55 -9.04 -15.46 -2.12
N LYS A 56 -8.69 -15.93 -0.92
CA LYS A 56 -7.46 -16.66 -0.64
C LYS A 56 -7.32 -17.93 -1.48
N GLU A 57 -8.38 -18.69 -1.62
CA GLU A 57 -8.37 -19.97 -2.36
C GLU A 57 -7.98 -19.73 -3.82
N SER A 58 -8.56 -18.72 -4.46
CA SER A 58 -8.33 -18.42 -5.88
C SER A 58 -6.89 -18.00 -6.18
N TYR A 59 -6.27 -17.12 -5.37
CA TYR A 59 -4.90 -16.72 -5.63
C TYR A 59 -3.87 -17.78 -5.22
N VAL A 60 -4.09 -18.49 -4.11
CA VAL A 60 -3.20 -19.60 -3.72
C VAL A 60 -3.16 -20.65 -4.82
N LYS A 61 -4.31 -21.06 -5.34
CA LYS A 61 -4.40 -22.00 -6.46
C LYS A 61 -3.68 -21.48 -7.71
N ALA A 62 -3.83 -20.20 -8.05
CA ALA A 62 -3.15 -19.62 -9.21
C ALA A 62 -1.61 -19.67 -9.07
N PHE A 63 -1.07 -19.39 -7.87
CA PHE A 63 0.35 -19.54 -7.59
C PHE A 63 0.81 -20.99 -7.66
N GLU A 64 0.05 -21.93 -7.08
CA GLU A 64 0.37 -23.38 -7.10
C GLU A 64 0.39 -23.94 -8.52
N GLU A 65 -0.57 -23.54 -9.36
CA GLU A 65 -0.62 -23.95 -10.77
C GLU A 65 0.56 -23.39 -11.57
N LYS A 66 0.99 -22.16 -11.28
CA LYS A 66 2.12 -21.50 -11.94
C LYS A 66 3.48 -22.05 -11.49
N TYR A 67 3.61 -22.41 -10.21
CA TYR A 67 4.85 -22.85 -9.57
C TYR A 67 4.68 -24.18 -8.83
N PRO A 68 4.35 -25.28 -9.54
CA PRO A 68 4.07 -26.57 -8.92
C PRO A 68 5.25 -27.14 -8.13
N GLU A 69 6.48 -26.73 -8.46
CA GLU A 69 7.70 -27.16 -7.77
C GLU A 69 7.88 -26.57 -6.36
N ILE A 70 7.15 -25.52 -6.01
CA ILE A 70 7.12 -24.93 -4.67
C ILE A 70 5.70 -24.85 -4.09
N LYS A 71 4.80 -25.72 -4.54
CA LYS A 71 3.39 -25.70 -4.14
C LYS A 71 3.21 -25.75 -2.62
N ASP A 72 3.90 -26.67 -1.94
CA ASP A 72 3.80 -26.83 -0.47
C ASP A 72 4.33 -25.57 0.27
N ASP A 73 5.33 -24.88 -0.30
CA ASP A 73 5.87 -23.66 0.25
C ASP A 73 4.88 -22.49 0.10
N ILE A 74 4.19 -22.42 -1.04
CA ILE A 74 3.13 -21.43 -1.32
C ILE A 74 1.96 -21.63 -0.34
N ASP A 75 1.47 -22.85 -0.19
CA ASP A 75 0.39 -23.17 0.75
C ASP A 75 0.80 -22.83 2.20
N LYS A 76 2.02 -23.17 2.60
CA LYS A 76 2.54 -22.85 3.93
C LYS A 76 2.64 -21.33 4.17
N PHE A 77 3.00 -20.54 3.16
CA PHE A 77 3.12 -19.08 3.26
C PHE A 77 1.76 -18.40 3.12
N LEU A 78 1.11 -18.55 1.96
CA LEU A 78 -0.13 -17.81 1.61
C LEU A 78 -1.39 -18.54 2.10
N GLY A 79 -1.38 -19.88 2.17
CA GLY A 79 -2.44 -20.69 2.77
C GLY A 79 -2.55 -20.49 4.29
N GLY A 80 -1.43 -20.20 4.96
CA GLY A 80 -1.35 -19.90 6.39
C GLY A 80 -1.91 -18.50 6.79
N PRO A 81 -1.70 -18.08 8.05
CA PRO A 81 -2.13 -16.77 8.57
C PRO A 81 -1.11 -15.68 8.23
N TRP A 82 -0.87 -15.46 6.92
CA TRP A 82 0.18 -14.54 6.48
C TRP A 82 -0.14 -13.07 6.82
N MET A 83 -1.40 -12.66 6.75
CA MET A 83 -1.79 -11.27 7.01
C MET A 83 -1.44 -10.85 8.44
N GLU A 84 -1.73 -11.70 9.43
CA GLU A 84 -1.45 -11.47 10.84
C GLU A 84 0.06 -11.42 11.17
N ASN A 85 0.88 -11.97 10.28
CA ASN A 85 2.33 -12.08 10.46
C ASN A 85 3.16 -11.13 9.56
N VAL A 86 2.51 -10.45 8.61
CA VAL A 86 3.16 -9.59 7.62
C VAL A 86 2.70 -8.14 7.72
N ILE A 87 1.46 -7.89 8.19
CA ILE A 87 0.80 -6.59 8.16
C ILE A 87 0.72 -6.01 9.57
N PHE A 88 1.42 -4.90 9.83
CA PHE A 88 1.43 -4.23 11.13
C PHE A 88 1.34 -2.70 10.98
N PRO A 89 0.54 -2.00 11.82
CA PRO A 89 0.53 -0.53 11.81
C PRO A 89 1.89 0.04 12.24
N LEU A 90 2.43 0.97 11.48
CA LEU A 90 3.58 1.79 11.84
C LEU A 90 3.11 2.94 12.75
N LYS A 91 2.94 2.63 14.05
CA LYS A 91 2.33 3.55 15.02
C LYS A 91 3.02 4.91 15.10
N ASP A 92 4.35 4.92 15.01
CA ASP A 92 5.12 6.17 15.05
C ASP A 92 4.88 7.05 13.82
N ASN A 93 4.54 6.44 12.67
CA ASN A 93 4.27 7.17 11.43
C ASN A 93 2.91 7.87 11.45
N LEU A 94 2.00 7.46 12.35
CA LEU A 94 0.68 8.09 12.50
C LEU A 94 0.78 9.57 12.92
N LYS A 95 1.89 10.01 13.50
CA LYS A 95 2.14 11.44 13.78
C LYS A 95 2.12 12.33 12.52
N MET A 96 2.36 11.76 11.32
CA MET A 96 2.16 12.49 10.07
C MET A 96 0.67 12.80 9.83
N ILE A 97 -0.22 11.85 10.15
CA ILE A 97 -1.68 12.08 10.09
C ILE A 97 -2.09 13.13 11.14
N ASP A 98 -1.51 13.05 12.34
CA ASP A 98 -1.81 14.01 13.40
C ASP A 98 -1.39 15.43 12.99
N LEU A 99 -0.21 15.60 12.39
CA LEU A 99 0.23 16.89 11.83
C LEU A 99 -0.76 17.43 10.78
N VAL A 100 -1.24 16.59 9.87
CA VAL A 100 -2.24 16.99 8.87
C VAL A 100 -3.53 17.48 9.53
N LYS A 101 -4.01 16.77 10.56
CA LYS A 101 -5.21 17.15 11.32
C LYS A 101 -5.01 18.44 12.12
N GLU A 102 -3.87 18.63 12.76
CA GLU A 102 -3.51 19.85 13.49
C GLU A 102 -3.50 21.08 12.59
N LYS A 103 -3.13 20.93 11.32
CA LYS A 103 -3.22 21.98 10.31
C LYS A 103 -4.63 22.20 9.75
N GLY A 104 -5.64 21.45 10.21
CA GLY A 104 -7.02 21.53 9.71
C GLY A 104 -7.18 20.98 8.29
N LEU A 105 -6.26 20.15 7.83
CA LEU A 105 -6.27 19.58 6.49
C LEU A 105 -6.94 18.21 6.49
N LYS A 106 -7.32 17.76 5.29
CA LYS A 106 -7.92 16.45 5.07
C LYS A 106 -6.84 15.45 4.65
N TYR A 107 -6.97 14.20 5.12
CA TYR A 107 -6.16 13.13 4.58
C TYR A 107 -7.02 12.06 3.92
N TYR A 108 -6.43 11.44 2.90
CA TYR A 108 -6.99 10.40 2.05
C TYR A 108 -6.02 9.22 1.97
N ILE A 109 -6.53 8.07 1.55
CA ILE A 109 -5.74 6.86 1.31
C ILE A 109 -5.79 6.51 -0.18
N LEU A 110 -4.65 6.20 -0.77
CA LEU A 110 -4.52 5.65 -2.12
C LEU A 110 -3.52 4.50 -2.12
N SER A 111 -4.00 3.26 -2.17
CA SER A 111 -3.12 2.10 -1.99
C SER A 111 -3.42 0.96 -2.96
N ASN A 112 -2.36 0.27 -3.41
CA ASN A 112 -2.46 -1.02 -4.06
C ASN A 112 -2.59 -2.08 -2.96
N TYR A 113 -3.70 -2.82 -2.96
CA TYR A 113 -4.01 -3.75 -1.88
C TYR A 113 -4.95 -4.86 -2.35
N PRO A 114 -4.69 -6.14 -2.06
CA PRO A 114 -5.65 -7.22 -2.28
C PRO A 114 -6.86 -7.07 -1.37
N LYS A 115 -8.02 -7.54 -1.81
CA LYS A 115 -9.29 -7.35 -1.11
C LYS A 115 -9.27 -7.87 0.33
N ASP A 116 -8.95 -9.14 0.51
CA ASP A 116 -8.96 -9.82 1.82
C ASP A 116 -7.95 -9.20 2.81
N ALA A 117 -6.75 -8.87 2.31
CA ALA A 117 -5.74 -8.20 3.11
C ALA A 117 -6.15 -6.76 3.48
N PHE A 118 -6.85 -6.05 2.59
CA PHE A 118 -7.38 -4.73 2.92
C PHE A 118 -8.49 -4.79 3.96
N GLU A 119 -9.44 -5.72 3.81
CA GLU A 119 -10.51 -5.92 4.79
C GLU A 119 -9.94 -6.20 6.19
N TYR A 120 -8.94 -7.11 6.28
CA TYR A 120 -8.22 -7.38 7.53
C TYR A 120 -7.55 -6.11 8.10
N THR A 121 -6.85 -5.34 7.25
CA THR A 121 -6.14 -4.13 7.68
C THR A 121 -7.10 -3.02 8.09
N TYR A 122 -8.22 -2.87 7.38
CA TYR A 122 -9.25 -1.89 7.65
C TYR A 122 -9.87 -2.09 9.05
N ASP A 123 -10.19 -3.33 9.39
CA ASP A 123 -10.78 -3.66 10.70
C ASP A 123 -9.81 -3.39 11.86
N MET A 124 -8.51 -3.58 11.63
CA MET A 124 -7.45 -3.40 12.63
C MET A 124 -7.02 -1.93 12.79
N CYS A 125 -7.23 -1.07 11.79
CA CYS A 125 -6.62 0.25 11.70
C CYS A 125 -7.64 1.40 11.71
N PRO A 126 -8.01 1.95 12.89
CA PRO A 126 -8.95 3.08 12.99
C PRO A 126 -8.57 4.31 12.16
N PHE A 127 -7.27 4.53 11.91
CA PHE A 127 -6.82 5.67 11.10
C PHE A 127 -7.24 5.53 9.63
N ILE A 128 -7.43 4.31 9.11
CA ILE A 128 -7.98 4.10 7.76
C ILE A 128 -9.47 4.43 7.74
N GLN A 129 -10.21 3.98 8.76
CA GLN A 129 -11.64 4.22 8.90
C GLN A 129 -11.97 5.73 9.06
N ASN A 130 -11.07 6.48 9.68
CA ASN A 130 -11.19 7.91 9.92
C ASN A 130 -10.65 8.79 8.78
N ALA A 131 -10.16 8.21 7.68
CA ALA A 131 -9.75 8.97 6.50
C ALA A 131 -10.97 9.67 5.86
N TYR A 132 -10.74 10.86 5.30
CA TYR A 132 -11.81 11.61 4.63
C TYR A 132 -12.34 10.88 3.40
N GLY A 133 -11.50 10.03 2.82
CA GLY A 133 -11.86 9.13 1.76
C GLY A 133 -10.69 8.26 1.33
N MET A 134 -10.98 7.27 0.50
CA MET A 134 -9.98 6.33 0.03
C MET A 134 -10.29 5.80 -1.38
N VAL A 135 -9.24 5.43 -2.08
CA VAL A 135 -9.30 4.61 -3.29
C VAL A 135 -8.32 3.45 -3.10
N ILE A 136 -8.85 2.25 -3.13
CA ILE A 136 -8.09 1.00 -3.02
C ILE A 136 -8.17 0.29 -4.36
N SER A 137 -7.04 -0.21 -4.82
CA SER A 137 -6.87 -0.73 -6.17
C SER A 137 -7.84 -1.85 -6.54
N TYR A 138 -8.09 -2.81 -5.63
CA TYR A 138 -8.99 -3.94 -5.90
C TYR A 138 -10.45 -3.51 -6.15
N ASP A 139 -10.89 -2.39 -5.56
CA ASP A 139 -12.26 -1.89 -5.67
C ASP A 139 -12.50 -1.18 -7.01
N VAL A 140 -11.45 -0.53 -7.54
CA VAL A 140 -11.51 0.24 -8.79
C VAL A 140 -10.89 -0.48 -9.99
N LEU A 141 -10.32 -1.67 -9.79
CA LEU A 141 -9.65 -2.51 -10.80
C LEU A 141 -8.48 -1.78 -11.50
N MET A 142 -7.83 -0.86 -10.79
CA MET A 142 -6.70 -0.06 -11.26
C MET A 142 -5.60 -0.10 -10.21
N ILE A 143 -4.34 -0.12 -10.63
CA ILE A 143 -3.19 -0.09 -9.71
C ILE A 143 -2.28 1.11 -9.99
N LYS A 144 -1.64 1.65 -8.96
CA LYS A 144 -0.50 2.55 -9.13
C LYS A 144 0.62 1.78 -9.87
N PRO A 145 1.38 2.39 -10.76
CA PRO A 145 1.43 3.81 -11.11
C PRO A 145 0.52 4.24 -12.28
N ASP A 146 -0.50 3.45 -12.68
CA ASP A 146 -1.42 3.89 -13.74
C ASP A 146 -2.07 5.22 -13.35
N LYS A 147 -1.98 6.22 -14.25
CA LYS A 147 -2.55 7.55 -14.02
C LYS A 147 -4.04 7.55 -13.68
N ASN A 148 -4.77 6.54 -14.16
CA ASN A 148 -6.22 6.47 -13.97
C ASN A 148 -6.62 6.29 -12.51
N ILE A 149 -5.81 5.64 -11.67
CA ILE A 149 -6.14 5.48 -10.25
C ILE A 149 -6.04 6.82 -9.49
N TYR A 150 -5.07 7.68 -9.84
CA TYR A 150 -4.94 9.02 -9.26
C TYR A 150 -6.08 9.93 -9.71
N LEU A 151 -6.39 9.91 -11.03
CA LEU A 151 -7.54 10.64 -11.58
C LEU A 151 -8.85 10.18 -10.93
N LYS A 152 -9.01 8.88 -10.67
CA LYS A 152 -10.17 8.32 -9.97
C LYS A 152 -10.32 8.88 -8.56
N LEU A 153 -9.22 9.03 -7.81
CA LEU A 153 -9.24 9.66 -6.49
C LEU A 153 -9.65 11.14 -6.58
N LEU A 154 -9.02 11.89 -7.50
CA LEU A 154 -9.32 13.31 -7.69
C LEU A 154 -10.80 13.52 -8.04
N ASP A 155 -11.32 12.76 -8.98
CA ASP A 155 -12.72 12.84 -9.43
C ASP A 155 -13.69 12.44 -8.31
N LYS A 156 -13.46 11.30 -7.65
CA LYS A 156 -14.34 10.76 -6.59
C LYS A 156 -14.58 11.77 -5.46
N TYR A 157 -13.57 12.59 -5.13
CA TYR A 157 -13.62 13.52 -4.01
C TYR A 157 -13.59 15.00 -4.42
N GLY A 158 -13.64 15.31 -5.71
CA GLY A 158 -13.64 16.68 -6.23
C GLY A 158 -12.35 17.43 -5.89
N LEU A 159 -11.19 16.75 -5.93
CA LEU A 159 -9.91 17.33 -5.53
C LEU A 159 -9.21 18.00 -6.70
N LYS A 160 -8.50 19.10 -6.44
CA LYS A 160 -7.60 19.73 -7.40
C LYS A 160 -6.20 19.15 -7.22
N ALA A 161 -5.61 18.61 -8.27
CA ALA A 161 -4.31 17.95 -8.24
C ALA A 161 -3.21 18.80 -7.56
N ASN A 162 -3.11 20.08 -7.94
CA ASN A 162 -2.10 21.00 -7.40
C ASN A 162 -2.34 21.44 -5.92
N GLU A 163 -3.49 21.07 -5.35
CA GLU A 163 -3.81 21.26 -3.91
C GLU A 163 -3.62 19.96 -3.11
N CYS A 164 -3.15 18.88 -3.76
CA CYS A 164 -2.90 17.57 -3.15
C CYS A 164 -1.40 17.30 -3.00
N LEU A 165 -1.05 16.58 -1.94
CA LEU A 165 0.29 16.02 -1.70
C LEU A 165 0.16 14.51 -1.50
N PHE A 166 0.86 13.72 -2.32
CA PHE A 166 0.89 12.25 -2.24
C PHE A 166 2.22 11.77 -1.64
N ILE A 167 2.14 10.81 -0.74
CA ILE A 167 3.27 10.23 0.00
C ILE A 167 3.25 8.72 -0.22
N ASP A 168 4.32 8.18 -0.83
CA ASP A 168 4.44 6.77 -1.21
C ASP A 168 5.91 6.33 -1.12
N ASP A 169 6.20 5.08 -0.80
CA ASP A 169 7.56 4.54 -0.66
C ASP A 169 8.22 4.21 -2.01
N LEU A 170 7.44 4.11 -3.09
CA LEU A 170 7.92 3.76 -4.42
C LEU A 170 8.01 4.98 -5.35
N ASP A 171 9.21 5.22 -5.87
CA ASP A 171 9.48 6.32 -6.80
C ASP A 171 8.55 6.29 -8.03
N ILE A 172 8.30 5.10 -8.58
CA ILE A 172 7.41 4.94 -9.75
C ILE A 172 5.97 5.41 -9.46
N ASN A 173 5.47 5.22 -8.24
CA ASN A 173 4.14 5.68 -7.85
C ASN A 173 4.11 7.21 -7.67
N VAL A 174 5.18 7.76 -7.09
CA VAL A 174 5.36 9.22 -6.95
C VAL A 174 5.38 9.89 -8.32
N GLU A 175 6.12 9.35 -9.28
CA GLU A 175 6.13 9.87 -10.65
C GLU A 175 4.77 9.71 -11.34
N GLY A 176 4.05 8.62 -11.10
CA GLY A 176 2.67 8.44 -11.54
C GLY A 176 1.74 9.56 -11.05
N ALA A 177 1.83 9.92 -9.76
CA ALA A 177 1.06 11.02 -9.17
C ALA A 177 1.43 12.38 -9.77
N LYS A 178 2.73 12.66 -9.92
CA LYS A 178 3.23 13.90 -10.55
C LYS A 178 2.76 14.05 -11.99
N SER A 179 2.64 12.94 -12.73
CA SER A 179 2.19 12.95 -14.13
C SER A 179 0.78 13.48 -14.33
N VAL A 180 -0.04 13.51 -13.27
CA VAL A 180 -1.40 14.07 -13.25
C VAL A 180 -1.48 15.40 -12.48
N GLY A 181 -0.32 15.99 -12.12
CA GLY A 181 -0.23 17.30 -11.46
C GLY A 181 -0.39 17.28 -9.94
N ILE A 182 -0.38 16.12 -9.30
CA ILE A 182 -0.35 15.98 -7.84
C ILE A 182 1.08 16.25 -7.36
N ASN A 183 1.27 17.07 -6.31
CA ASN A 183 2.56 17.17 -5.63
C ASN A 183 2.84 15.83 -4.93
N ALA A 184 4.06 15.34 -5.00
CA ALA A 184 4.38 14.05 -4.38
C ALA A 184 5.86 13.94 -4.01
N PHE A 185 6.15 13.14 -2.97
CA PHE A 185 7.52 12.78 -2.63
C PHE A 185 7.63 11.31 -2.20
N VAL A 186 8.83 10.76 -2.38
CA VAL A 186 9.17 9.40 -1.94
C VAL A 186 9.40 9.40 -0.44
N PHE A 187 8.62 8.59 0.28
CA PHE A 187 8.81 8.31 1.70
C PHE A 187 9.96 7.32 1.89
N LYS A 188 10.99 7.70 2.62
CA LYS A 188 12.14 6.84 2.92
C LYS A 188 12.08 6.30 4.35
N ASP A 189 11.86 7.18 5.28
CA ASP A 189 11.71 6.94 6.69
C ASP A 189 10.89 8.05 7.34
N LEU A 190 10.59 7.88 8.62
CA LEU A 190 9.72 8.82 9.33
C LEU A 190 10.34 10.21 9.50
N GLU A 191 11.66 10.31 9.72
CA GLU A 191 12.32 11.60 9.96
C GLU A 191 12.31 12.45 8.68
N ASP A 192 12.73 11.87 7.55
CA ASP A 192 12.71 12.52 6.23
C ASP A 192 11.27 12.83 5.79
N GLY A 193 10.36 11.86 5.95
CA GLY A 193 8.96 12.02 5.56
C GLY A 193 8.22 13.09 6.34
N TYR A 194 8.41 13.14 7.65
CA TYR A 194 7.79 14.16 8.50
C TYR A 194 8.32 15.57 8.18
N LYS A 195 9.63 15.70 7.98
CA LYS A 195 10.25 16.97 7.60
C LYS A 195 9.72 17.49 6.26
N LYS A 196 9.71 16.64 5.23
CA LYS A 196 9.16 17.01 3.90
C LYS A 196 7.69 17.39 3.98
N LEU A 197 6.89 16.65 4.74
CA LEU A 197 5.48 16.98 4.94
C LEU A 197 5.34 18.38 5.55
N GLU A 198 6.11 18.72 6.60
CA GLU A 198 6.09 20.05 7.18
C GLU A 198 6.46 21.16 6.18
N GLU A 199 7.50 20.94 5.36
CA GLU A 199 7.93 21.89 4.31
C GLU A 199 6.80 22.17 3.32
N TYR A 200 6.17 21.11 2.78
CA TYR A 200 5.01 21.26 1.87
C TYR A 200 3.82 21.98 2.53
N LEU A 201 3.58 21.74 3.81
CA LEU A 201 2.46 22.36 4.54
C LEU A 201 2.73 23.81 4.95
N LYS A 202 3.98 24.23 5.06
CA LYS A 202 4.36 25.63 5.27
C LYS A 202 4.24 26.47 3.99
N GLY A 203 4.27 25.83 2.82
CA GLY A 203 4.19 26.50 1.52
C GLY A 203 5.51 27.12 1.07
N GLU A 204 6.63 26.59 1.57
CA GLU A 204 7.99 26.93 1.15
C GLU A 204 8.44 26.09 -0.06
#